data_33253ca38734760cc80c5fea2a90c7d2
#
_entry.id   33253ca38734760cc80c5fea2a90c7d2
#
_cell.length_a   1.000
_cell.length_b   1.000
_cell.length_c   1.000
_cell.angle_alpha   90.00
_cell.angle_beta   90.00
_cell.angle_gamma   90.00
#
_symmetry.space_group_name_H-M   'P 1'
#
loop_
_entity.id
_entity.type
_entity.pdbx_description
1 polymer ?
#
loop_
_entity_poly.entity_id
_entity_poly.type
_entity_poly.pdbx_seq_one_letter_code
_entity_poly.pdbx_strand_id
1 'polypeptide(L)'
;MLFRSNKTNPSYEGIDLKAKPSDTKDSKYNTEYASNEITDSIVGVLCYSDEITDDSQCTSQGSGIIITSDGYVVTNSHVIGNSKTLYLIQIVTSDGKQYKAGVVGYDTRTDLALLKMDDASGLKAANFGNSKDVALGENVIAIGNPGGIKYSNSITQGIVSAVDRQSSITTNVKFIQTDAAINPGNSGGALVNMFGQVIGVSSSKIAATDYEGMGFAIPSATVKDVIDDIMKYGYVQGRVMIGVVGENVQSRGNIPAGIAIYSIDEDGPCGNTELKQNDIITGADGKKISNFAEFYDVLESHKAGDKLELEYYRTSDSSTGKVTITLQESK
;
A
#
# COMPACT_ATOMS: atom_id res chain seq x y z
N MET A 1 0.49 -24.96 -11.38
CA MET A 1 -0.50 -24.34 -12.26
C MET A 1 -0.40 -22.83 -12.04
N LEU A 2 0.23 -22.09 -12.96
CA LEU A 2 0.49 -20.66 -12.81
C LEU A 2 -0.84 -19.90 -12.85
N PHE A 3 -1.23 -19.29 -11.73
CA PHE A 3 -2.37 -18.39 -11.66
C PHE A 3 -2.06 -17.11 -12.45
N ARG A 4 -2.46 -17.07 -13.72
CA ARG A 4 -2.49 -15.86 -14.53
C ARG A 4 -3.81 -15.15 -14.26
N SER A 5 -3.84 -14.16 -13.38
CA SER A 5 -4.94 -13.20 -13.36
C SER A 5 -4.42 -11.77 -13.49
N ASN A 6 -3.78 -11.48 -14.61
CA ASN A 6 -3.62 -10.11 -15.09
C ASN A 6 -4.94 -9.66 -15.75
N LYS A 7 -6.06 -9.73 -15.05
CA LYS A 7 -7.34 -9.25 -15.59
C LYS A 7 -7.54 -7.80 -15.19
N THR A 8 -6.95 -6.91 -15.97
CA THR A 8 -7.42 -5.53 -16.01
C THR A 8 -8.88 -5.51 -16.46
N ASN A 9 -9.68 -4.60 -15.93
CA ASN A 9 -11.07 -4.44 -16.35
C ASN A 9 -11.22 -3.15 -17.16
N PRO A 10 -11.17 -3.22 -18.50
CA PRO A 10 -11.27 -2.03 -19.36
C PRO A 10 -12.61 -1.28 -19.26
N SER A 11 -13.65 -1.93 -18.77
CA SER A 11 -14.98 -1.32 -18.55
C SER A 11 -15.14 -0.69 -17.16
N TYR A 12 -14.10 -0.70 -16.33
CA TYR A 12 -14.11 -0.06 -15.03
C TYR A 12 -14.10 1.46 -15.17
N GLU A 13 -15.07 2.14 -14.57
CA GLU A 13 -15.26 3.58 -14.69
C GLU A 13 -14.48 4.41 -13.64
N GLY A 14 -13.75 3.75 -12.74
CA GLY A 14 -12.98 4.36 -11.67
C GLY A 14 -13.69 4.35 -10.32
N ILE A 15 -12.92 4.62 -9.25
CA ILE A 15 -13.48 4.83 -7.92
C ILE A 15 -14.24 6.17 -7.92
N ASP A 16 -15.54 6.15 -7.59
CA ASP A 16 -16.35 7.34 -7.43
C ASP A 16 -16.17 7.94 -6.02
N LEU A 17 -15.58 9.12 -5.93
CA LEU A 17 -15.41 9.85 -4.67
C LEU A 17 -16.64 10.70 -4.38
N LYS A 18 -17.48 10.25 -3.46
CA LYS A 18 -18.73 10.90 -3.11
C LYS A 18 -18.53 12.08 -2.16
N ALA A 19 -19.29 13.15 -2.38
CA ALA A 19 -19.40 14.24 -1.42
C ALA A 19 -20.08 13.76 -0.13
N LYS A 20 -19.88 14.49 0.97
CA LYS A 20 -20.65 14.29 2.20
C LYS A 20 -22.14 14.58 1.94
N PRO A 21 -23.05 13.91 2.66
CA PRO A 21 -24.48 14.24 2.60
C PRO A 21 -24.73 15.71 2.91
N SER A 22 -25.79 16.29 2.32
CA SER A 22 -26.17 17.71 2.55
C SER A 22 -26.59 17.99 3.99
N ASP A 23 -27.19 17.02 4.67
CA ASP A 23 -27.53 17.08 6.10
C ASP A 23 -26.52 16.29 6.94
N THR A 24 -25.43 16.93 7.29
CA THR A 24 -24.37 16.34 8.12
C THR A 24 -24.70 16.32 9.61
N LYS A 25 -25.80 16.95 10.03
CA LYS A 25 -26.20 17.08 11.45
C LYS A 25 -27.26 16.07 11.85
N ASP A 26 -27.75 15.24 10.93
CA ASP A 26 -28.70 14.18 11.25
C ASP A 26 -28.07 13.22 12.26
N SER A 27 -28.73 13.03 13.41
CA SER A 27 -28.27 12.18 14.52
C SER A 27 -28.11 10.70 14.16
N LYS A 28 -28.63 10.28 13.00
CA LYS A 28 -28.42 8.92 12.48
C LYS A 28 -26.97 8.66 12.09
N TYR A 29 -26.20 9.69 11.70
CA TYR A 29 -24.83 9.57 11.31
C TYR A 29 -23.90 9.46 12.55
N ASN A 30 -23.71 8.25 12.99
CA ASN A 30 -22.91 7.90 14.17
C ASN A 30 -22.06 6.66 13.88
N THR A 31 -21.31 6.21 14.88
CA THR A 31 -20.43 5.05 14.78
C THR A 31 -21.16 3.77 14.37
N GLU A 32 -22.36 3.54 14.92
CA GLU A 32 -23.16 2.35 14.60
C GLU A 32 -23.62 2.37 13.13
N TYR A 33 -24.10 3.51 12.65
CA TYR A 33 -24.45 3.69 11.24
C TYR A 33 -23.24 3.44 10.32
N ALA A 34 -22.13 4.10 10.60
CA ALA A 34 -20.89 3.95 9.79
C ALA A 34 -20.42 2.49 9.76
N SER A 35 -20.48 1.80 10.91
CA SER A 35 -20.10 0.39 11.03
C SER A 35 -21.00 -0.52 10.18
N ASN A 36 -22.32 -0.34 10.25
CA ASN A 36 -23.27 -1.14 9.49
C ASN A 36 -23.13 -0.92 7.98
N GLU A 37 -22.78 0.31 7.56
CA GLU A 37 -22.59 0.61 6.14
C GLU A 37 -21.34 -0.05 5.55
N ILE A 38 -20.26 -0.21 6.32
CA ILE A 38 -18.96 -0.60 5.78
C ILE A 38 -18.58 -2.07 6.03
N THR A 39 -19.09 -2.70 7.10
CA THR A 39 -18.61 -4.02 7.57
C THR A 39 -18.59 -5.08 6.48
N ASP A 40 -19.63 -5.17 5.64
CA ASP A 40 -19.72 -6.17 4.58
C ASP A 40 -18.77 -5.92 3.40
N SER A 41 -18.15 -4.74 3.37
CA SER A 41 -17.15 -4.38 2.36
C SER A 41 -15.71 -4.59 2.84
N ILE A 42 -15.51 -5.00 4.10
CA ILE A 42 -14.18 -5.27 4.67
C ILE A 42 -13.90 -6.76 4.69
N VAL A 43 -12.70 -7.12 4.28
CA VAL A 43 -12.27 -8.51 4.15
C VAL A 43 -10.94 -8.76 4.85
N GLY A 44 -10.71 -10.00 5.27
CA GLY A 44 -9.38 -10.48 5.65
C GLY A 44 -8.58 -10.85 4.41
N VAL A 45 -7.30 -10.47 4.40
CA VAL A 45 -6.32 -10.86 3.37
C VAL A 45 -5.29 -11.75 4.02
N LEU A 46 -5.22 -13.02 3.60
CA LEU A 46 -4.30 -14.03 4.10
C LEU A 46 -3.34 -14.43 2.99
N CYS A 47 -2.05 -14.46 3.30
CA CYS A 47 -0.99 -14.76 2.35
C CYS A 47 -0.18 -15.97 2.83
N TYR A 48 0.03 -16.94 1.96
CA TYR A 48 0.69 -18.20 2.24
C TYR A 48 1.88 -18.39 1.29
N SER A 49 3.02 -18.81 1.83
CA SER A 49 4.21 -19.12 1.01
C SER A 49 4.08 -20.44 0.23
N ASP A 50 3.29 -21.36 0.76
CA ASP A 50 3.06 -22.71 0.22
C ASP A 50 1.55 -22.97 0.03
N GLU A 51 1.16 -24.25 -0.13
CA GLU A 51 -0.24 -24.63 -0.26
C GLU A 51 -1.07 -24.13 0.94
N ILE A 52 -2.29 -23.67 0.66
CA ILE A 52 -3.25 -23.24 1.69
C ILE A 52 -3.80 -24.50 2.35
N THR A 53 -3.28 -24.83 3.53
CA THR A 53 -3.67 -26.03 4.29
C THR A 53 -4.40 -25.68 5.57
N ASP A 54 -4.00 -24.59 6.25
CA ASP A 54 -4.54 -24.15 7.52
C ASP A 54 -4.26 -22.65 7.71
N ASP A 55 -5.21 -21.91 8.24
CA ASP A 55 -5.08 -20.46 8.53
C ASP A 55 -3.94 -20.15 9.52
N SER A 56 -3.53 -21.12 10.34
CA SER A 56 -2.38 -20.98 11.26
C SER A 56 -1.02 -20.89 10.56
N GLN A 57 -0.95 -21.25 9.28
CA GLN A 57 0.28 -21.21 8.46
C GLN A 57 0.40 -19.94 7.60
N CYS A 58 -0.44 -18.97 7.86
CA CYS A 58 -0.42 -17.70 7.16
C CYS A 58 0.93 -16.98 7.40
N THR A 59 1.63 -16.65 6.31
CA THR A 59 2.94 -15.98 6.36
C THR A 59 2.80 -14.48 6.55
N SER A 60 1.79 -13.88 5.93
CA SER A 60 1.44 -12.46 6.06
C SER A 60 -0.08 -12.32 6.07
N GLN A 61 -0.57 -11.35 6.82
CA GLN A 61 -2.01 -11.10 6.91
C GLN A 61 -2.31 -9.62 7.08
N GLY A 62 -3.48 -9.23 6.61
CA GLY A 62 -3.99 -7.86 6.71
C GLY A 62 -5.48 -7.80 6.41
N SER A 63 -5.92 -6.63 6.06
CA SER A 63 -7.29 -6.32 5.67
C SER A 63 -7.37 -5.88 4.22
N GLY A 64 -8.57 -5.84 3.67
CA GLY A 64 -8.86 -5.29 2.36
C GLY A 64 -10.24 -4.65 2.31
N ILE A 65 -10.47 -3.87 1.28
CA ILE A 65 -11.72 -3.16 1.01
C ILE A 65 -12.23 -3.60 -0.36
N ILE A 66 -13.44 -4.16 -0.42
CA ILE A 66 -14.11 -4.52 -1.68
C ILE A 66 -14.49 -3.23 -2.40
N ILE A 67 -14.04 -3.05 -3.64
CA ILE A 67 -14.33 -1.87 -4.46
C ILE A 67 -15.30 -2.13 -5.61
N THR A 68 -15.55 -3.39 -5.94
CA THR A 68 -16.53 -3.78 -6.98
C THR A 68 -17.31 -5.02 -6.56
N SER A 69 -18.53 -5.17 -7.08
CA SER A 69 -19.39 -6.31 -6.77
C SER A 69 -18.91 -7.65 -7.34
N ASP A 70 -17.98 -7.63 -8.28
CA ASP A 70 -17.33 -8.80 -8.86
C ASP A 70 -16.00 -9.17 -8.19
N GLY A 71 -15.62 -8.48 -7.08
CA GLY A 71 -14.56 -8.92 -6.17
C GLY A 71 -13.17 -8.33 -6.41
N TYR A 72 -13.07 -7.09 -6.89
CA TYR A 72 -11.83 -6.34 -6.77
C TYR A 72 -11.69 -5.80 -5.33
N VAL A 73 -10.46 -5.92 -4.78
CA VAL A 73 -10.15 -5.58 -3.39
C VAL A 73 -8.89 -4.73 -3.34
N VAL A 74 -8.97 -3.61 -2.65
CA VAL A 74 -7.80 -2.77 -2.31
C VAL A 74 -7.22 -3.23 -0.99
N THR A 75 -5.90 -3.33 -0.92
CA THR A 75 -5.13 -3.60 0.31
C THR A 75 -3.81 -2.84 0.27
N ASN A 76 -2.95 -3.00 1.30
CA ASN A 76 -1.59 -2.49 1.24
C ASN A 76 -0.64 -3.43 0.48
N SER A 77 0.34 -2.87 -0.21
CA SER A 77 1.32 -3.66 -0.97
C SER A 77 2.24 -4.49 -0.09
N HIS A 78 2.57 -4.01 1.12
CA HIS A 78 3.37 -4.77 2.06
C HIS A 78 2.65 -6.04 2.58
N VAL A 79 1.31 -6.05 2.64
CA VAL A 79 0.53 -7.23 3.03
C VAL A 79 0.77 -8.39 2.06
N ILE A 80 0.90 -8.10 0.77
CA ILE A 80 1.19 -9.08 -0.28
C ILE A 80 2.70 -9.24 -0.57
N GLY A 81 3.57 -8.72 0.30
CA GLY A 81 5.02 -8.83 0.17
C GLY A 81 5.60 -8.04 -1.00
N ASN A 82 4.90 -6.99 -1.50
CA ASN A 82 5.32 -6.18 -2.65
C ASN A 82 5.61 -7.03 -3.91
N SER A 83 4.83 -8.07 -4.14
CA SER A 83 5.05 -9.01 -5.23
C SER A 83 3.73 -9.52 -5.80
N LYS A 84 3.71 -9.81 -7.10
CA LYS A 84 2.55 -10.44 -7.77
C LYS A 84 2.48 -11.94 -7.56
N THR A 85 3.58 -12.59 -7.14
CA THR A 85 3.74 -14.05 -7.18
C THR A 85 4.34 -14.66 -5.93
N LEU A 86 4.69 -13.85 -4.92
CA LEU A 86 5.35 -14.33 -3.70
C LEU A 86 4.43 -15.24 -2.87
N TYR A 87 3.13 -14.93 -2.84
CA TYR A 87 2.17 -15.60 -1.98
C TYR A 87 0.98 -16.14 -2.76
N LEU A 88 0.42 -17.24 -2.27
CA LEU A 88 -0.96 -17.63 -2.53
C LEU A 88 -1.86 -16.79 -1.64
N ILE A 89 -2.86 -16.13 -2.21
CA ILE A 89 -3.72 -15.19 -1.49
C ILE A 89 -5.11 -15.77 -1.33
N GLN A 90 -5.60 -15.73 -0.09
CA GLN A 90 -6.98 -16.05 0.27
C GLN A 90 -7.64 -14.81 0.86
N ILE A 91 -8.83 -14.51 0.38
CA ILE A 91 -9.69 -13.45 0.91
C ILE A 91 -10.82 -14.08 1.71
N VAL A 92 -11.07 -13.53 2.91
CA VAL A 92 -12.17 -13.97 3.79
C VAL A 92 -13.12 -12.81 3.99
N THR A 93 -14.36 -12.99 3.54
CA THR A 93 -15.44 -11.98 3.68
C THR A 93 -16.04 -11.97 5.08
N SER A 94 -16.82 -10.93 5.41
CA SER A 94 -17.47 -10.75 6.72
C SER A 94 -18.38 -11.92 7.12
N ASP A 95 -18.98 -12.61 6.15
CA ASP A 95 -19.80 -13.82 6.34
C ASP A 95 -18.99 -15.13 6.41
N GLY A 96 -17.66 -15.03 6.40
CA GLY A 96 -16.74 -16.17 6.53
C GLY A 96 -16.50 -16.96 5.24
N LYS A 97 -17.03 -16.50 4.09
CA LYS A 97 -16.70 -17.13 2.81
C LYS A 97 -15.25 -16.86 2.41
N GLN A 98 -14.63 -17.85 1.80
CA GLN A 98 -13.24 -17.81 1.39
C GLN A 98 -13.13 -17.84 -0.12
N TYR A 99 -12.29 -16.94 -0.66
CA TYR A 99 -12.01 -16.83 -2.09
C TYR A 99 -10.50 -16.85 -2.32
N LYS A 100 -10.06 -17.56 -3.34
CA LYS A 100 -8.70 -17.36 -3.86
C LYS A 100 -8.64 -16.02 -4.58
N ALA A 101 -7.49 -15.39 -4.55
CA ALA A 101 -7.30 -14.12 -5.23
C ALA A 101 -5.93 -14.03 -5.91
N GLY A 102 -5.89 -13.29 -7.01
CA GLY A 102 -4.67 -12.93 -7.70
C GLY A 102 -4.36 -11.44 -7.55
N VAL A 103 -3.08 -11.08 -7.63
CA VAL A 103 -2.64 -9.69 -7.64
C VAL A 103 -2.79 -9.12 -9.04
N VAL A 104 -3.59 -8.06 -9.20
CA VAL A 104 -3.72 -7.30 -10.46
C VAL A 104 -2.50 -6.40 -10.64
N GLY A 105 -2.14 -5.64 -9.60
CA GLY A 105 -0.98 -4.78 -9.56
C GLY A 105 -0.78 -4.18 -8.16
N TYR A 106 0.35 -3.50 -7.98
CA TYR A 106 0.67 -2.82 -6.74
C TYR A 106 1.61 -1.62 -6.99
N ASP A 107 1.66 -0.71 -6.03
CA ASP A 107 2.59 0.42 -6.00
C ASP A 107 3.24 0.50 -4.62
N THR A 108 4.55 0.26 -4.58
CA THR A 108 5.32 0.29 -3.32
C THR A 108 5.51 1.70 -2.77
N ARG A 109 5.41 2.73 -3.62
CA ARG A 109 5.55 4.14 -3.20
C ARG A 109 4.38 4.61 -2.37
N THR A 110 3.16 4.19 -2.74
CA THR A 110 1.94 4.51 -2.00
C THR A 110 1.53 3.43 -1.02
N ASP A 111 2.20 2.27 -1.05
CA ASP A 111 1.85 1.09 -0.26
C ASP A 111 0.43 0.57 -0.55
N LEU A 112 0.01 0.59 -1.83
CA LEU A 112 -1.30 0.10 -2.28
C LEU A 112 -1.15 -1.11 -3.21
N ALA A 113 -2.12 -2.01 -3.14
CA ALA A 113 -2.26 -3.14 -4.04
C ALA A 113 -3.73 -3.38 -4.40
N LEU A 114 -3.95 -3.91 -5.59
CA LEU A 114 -5.24 -4.34 -6.10
C LEU A 114 -5.25 -5.86 -6.29
N LEU A 115 -6.22 -6.51 -5.68
CA LEU A 115 -6.46 -7.94 -5.78
C LEU A 115 -7.74 -8.20 -6.55
N LYS A 116 -7.85 -9.39 -7.17
CA LYS A 116 -9.08 -9.89 -7.79
C LYS A 116 -9.43 -11.25 -7.21
N MET A 117 -10.58 -11.36 -6.56
CA MET A 117 -11.14 -12.63 -6.11
C MET A 117 -11.59 -13.48 -7.30
N ASP A 118 -11.32 -14.77 -7.26
CA ASP A 118 -11.81 -15.74 -8.25
C ASP A 118 -13.29 -16.01 -8.02
N ASP A 119 -14.08 -16.06 -9.10
CA ASP A 119 -15.49 -16.44 -9.12
C ASP A 119 -16.42 -15.66 -8.16
N ALA A 120 -16.00 -14.48 -7.72
CA ALA A 120 -16.78 -13.63 -6.83
C ALA A 120 -17.83 -12.82 -7.59
N SER A 121 -19.02 -12.70 -6.98
CA SER A 121 -20.12 -11.89 -7.54
C SER A 121 -21.11 -11.47 -6.45
N GLY A 122 -21.83 -10.37 -6.68
CA GLY A 122 -22.87 -9.90 -5.77
C GLY A 122 -22.35 -9.37 -4.43
N LEU A 123 -21.06 -9.02 -4.35
CA LEU A 123 -20.45 -8.46 -3.16
C LEU A 123 -20.87 -7.00 -2.95
N LYS A 124 -20.90 -6.55 -1.69
CA LYS A 124 -21.14 -5.15 -1.34
C LYS A 124 -19.84 -4.36 -1.51
N ALA A 125 -19.78 -3.52 -2.53
CA ALA A 125 -18.67 -2.59 -2.72
C ALA A 125 -18.76 -1.42 -1.72
N ALA A 126 -17.63 -0.95 -1.20
CA ALA A 126 -17.54 0.19 -0.32
C ALA A 126 -17.86 1.50 -1.05
N ASN A 127 -18.50 2.42 -0.33
CA ASN A 127 -18.63 3.80 -0.79
C ASN A 127 -17.38 4.59 -0.39
N PHE A 128 -16.76 5.29 -1.33
CA PHE A 128 -15.62 6.16 -1.06
C PHE A 128 -16.06 7.61 -0.91
N GLY A 129 -15.61 8.29 0.16
CA GLY A 129 -15.74 9.72 0.35
C GLY A 129 -14.53 10.45 -0.22
N ASN A 130 -14.68 11.74 -0.52
CA ASN A 130 -13.58 12.55 -1.00
C ASN A 130 -12.70 12.99 0.18
N SER A 131 -11.48 12.47 0.27
CA SER A 131 -10.53 12.81 1.34
C SER A 131 -10.10 14.28 1.34
N LYS A 132 -10.30 15.02 0.24
CA LYS A 132 -10.03 16.47 0.19
C LYS A 132 -11.04 17.30 1.01
N ASP A 133 -12.20 16.72 1.35
CA ASP A 133 -13.26 17.33 2.13
C ASP A 133 -13.17 16.99 3.63
N VAL A 134 -12.14 16.22 4.02
CA VAL A 134 -11.94 15.80 5.42
C VAL A 134 -11.45 16.97 6.26
N ALA A 135 -12.08 17.14 7.42
CA ALA A 135 -11.75 18.21 8.36
C ALA A 135 -11.04 17.69 9.61
N LEU A 136 -10.18 18.52 10.21
CA LEU A 136 -9.58 18.24 11.52
C LEU A 136 -10.68 18.11 12.58
N GLY A 137 -10.55 17.11 13.46
CA GLY A 137 -11.51 16.83 14.52
C GLY A 137 -12.75 16.06 14.03
N GLU A 138 -12.85 15.71 12.76
CA GLU A 138 -13.94 14.89 12.24
C GLU A 138 -13.90 13.49 12.86
N ASN A 139 -15.04 13.00 13.37
CA ASN A 139 -15.14 11.65 13.90
C ASN A 139 -14.96 10.61 12.79
N VAL A 140 -14.17 9.58 13.08
CA VAL A 140 -13.88 8.49 12.17
C VAL A 140 -13.87 7.16 12.89
N ILE A 141 -14.06 6.07 12.16
CA ILE A 141 -13.76 4.72 12.60
C ILE A 141 -12.67 4.12 11.74
N ALA A 142 -11.81 3.31 12.35
CA ALA A 142 -10.94 2.40 11.63
C ALA A 142 -11.50 0.98 11.78
N ILE A 143 -11.59 0.25 10.66
CA ILE A 143 -12.10 -1.11 10.61
C ILE A 143 -11.16 -2.01 9.83
N GLY A 144 -10.93 -3.22 10.37
CA GLY A 144 -10.06 -4.21 9.78
C GLY A 144 -10.02 -5.49 10.60
N ASN A 145 -8.98 -6.30 10.38
CA ASN A 145 -8.80 -7.61 11.00
C ASN A 145 -7.51 -7.66 11.84
N PRO A 146 -7.40 -6.90 12.96
CA PRO A 146 -6.20 -6.87 13.78
C PRO A 146 -5.90 -8.27 14.34
N GLY A 147 -4.67 -8.77 14.10
CA GLY A 147 -4.29 -10.12 14.53
C GLY A 147 -4.97 -11.25 13.75
N GLY A 148 -5.48 -10.97 12.55
CA GLY A 148 -6.04 -11.93 11.60
C GLY A 148 -7.54 -12.19 11.76
N ILE A 149 -8.03 -13.28 11.16
CA ILE A 149 -9.46 -13.64 11.10
C ILE A 149 -10.09 -13.77 12.49
N LYS A 150 -9.31 -14.15 13.51
CA LYS A 150 -9.81 -14.30 14.89
C LYS A 150 -10.45 -13.03 15.44
N TYR A 151 -10.01 -11.86 14.98
CA TYR A 151 -10.53 -10.56 15.38
C TYR A 151 -11.07 -9.76 14.20
N SER A 152 -11.64 -10.48 13.20
CA SER A 152 -12.22 -9.85 12.01
C SER A 152 -13.26 -8.79 12.35
N ASN A 153 -13.28 -7.76 11.49
CA ASN A 153 -14.21 -6.62 11.61
C ASN A 153 -14.10 -5.86 12.94
N SER A 154 -12.91 -5.85 13.57
CA SER A 154 -12.69 -5.01 14.75
C SER A 154 -12.76 -3.54 14.36
N ILE A 155 -13.51 -2.78 15.14
CA ILE A 155 -13.75 -1.35 14.93
C ILE A 155 -13.14 -0.57 16.09
N THR A 156 -12.40 0.48 15.75
CA THR A 156 -11.93 1.49 16.70
C THR A 156 -12.43 2.85 16.26
N GLN A 157 -12.76 3.72 17.21
CA GLN A 157 -13.22 5.08 16.96
C GLN A 157 -12.17 6.10 17.38
N GLY A 158 -12.09 7.18 16.64
CA GLY A 158 -11.26 8.34 16.93
C GLY A 158 -11.68 9.56 16.12
N ILE A 159 -10.73 10.46 15.92
CA ILE A 159 -10.90 11.67 15.11
C ILE A 159 -9.80 11.77 14.05
N VAL A 160 -10.00 12.63 13.08
CA VAL A 160 -8.93 13.10 12.20
C VAL A 160 -8.03 14.04 13.02
N SER A 161 -6.84 13.58 13.39
CA SER A 161 -5.89 14.34 14.19
C SER A 161 -5.06 15.30 13.35
N ALA A 162 -4.80 14.95 12.07
CA ALA A 162 -4.15 15.83 11.09
C ALA A 162 -4.45 15.36 9.65
N VAL A 163 -4.30 16.27 8.71
CA VAL A 163 -4.28 16.00 7.26
C VAL A 163 -2.91 16.39 6.69
N ASP A 164 -2.61 15.89 5.50
CA ASP A 164 -1.37 16.21 4.77
C ASP A 164 -0.07 15.90 5.55
N ARG A 165 -0.09 14.87 6.42
CA ARG A 165 1.12 14.44 7.13
C ARG A 165 2.08 13.71 6.20
N GLN A 166 3.33 14.15 6.17
CA GLN A 166 4.41 13.40 5.55
C GLN A 166 4.92 12.31 6.52
N SER A 167 5.31 11.18 5.96
CA SER A 167 5.95 10.09 6.69
C SER A 167 7.44 10.05 6.37
N SER A 168 8.26 9.60 7.31
CA SER A 168 9.68 9.30 7.08
C SER A 168 9.90 8.10 6.15
N ILE A 169 8.85 7.35 5.85
CA ILE A 169 8.91 6.15 4.99
C ILE A 169 8.61 6.49 3.52
N THR A 170 7.75 7.51 3.29
CA THR A 170 7.42 7.99 1.95
C THR A 170 7.24 9.51 2.00
N THR A 171 8.01 10.27 1.22
CA THR A 171 7.95 11.74 1.25
C THR A 171 6.78 12.29 0.44
N ASN A 172 6.27 11.52 -0.52
CA ASN A 172 5.30 11.99 -1.53
C ASN A 172 3.86 11.57 -1.29
N VAL A 173 3.59 10.75 -0.28
CA VAL A 173 2.24 10.45 0.16
C VAL A 173 1.91 11.31 1.37
N LYS A 174 0.88 12.12 1.23
CA LYS A 174 0.33 12.90 2.33
C LYS A 174 -0.76 12.06 3.00
N PHE A 175 -0.58 11.75 4.27
CA PHE A 175 -1.46 10.86 5.03
C PHE A 175 -2.50 11.62 5.84
N ILE A 176 -3.63 10.97 6.09
CA ILE A 176 -4.56 11.34 7.15
C ILE A 176 -4.05 10.70 8.44
N GLN A 177 -3.84 11.52 9.47
CA GLN A 177 -3.51 11.05 10.82
C GLN A 177 -4.78 10.92 11.64
N THR A 178 -4.90 9.85 12.43
CA THR A 178 -6.02 9.60 13.35
C THR A 178 -5.51 9.05 14.68
N ASP A 179 -6.25 9.27 15.76
CA ASP A 179 -6.05 8.60 17.05
C ASP A 179 -6.91 7.33 17.20
N ALA A 180 -7.74 6.99 16.20
CA ALA A 180 -8.33 5.66 16.12
C ALA A 180 -7.21 4.61 16.07
N ALA A 181 -7.29 3.58 16.92
CA ALA A 181 -6.22 2.59 17.04
C ALA A 181 -6.00 1.81 15.74
N ILE A 182 -4.81 1.98 15.16
CA ILE A 182 -4.32 1.22 14.01
C ILE A 182 -3.24 0.26 14.51
N ASN A 183 -3.51 -1.04 14.38
CA ASN A 183 -2.63 -2.10 14.84
C ASN A 183 -2.26 -3.04 13.68
N PRO A 184 -1.21 -3.87 13.81
CA PRO A 184 -0.92 -4.93 12.85
C PRO A 184 -2.17 -5.78 12.57
N GLY A 185 -2.48 -5.94 11.26
CA GLY A 185 -3.71 -6.58 10.77
C GLY A 185 -4.79 -5.59 10.30
N ASN A 186 -4.83 -4.34 10.78
CA ASN A 186 -5.67 -3.30 10.19
C ASN A 186 -5.12 -2.75 8.88
N SER A 187 -3.85 -3.03 8.54
CA SER A 187 -3.24 -2.64 7.25
C SER A 187 -4.09 -3.12 6.09
N GLY A 188 -4.42 -2.21 5.18
CA GLY A 188 -5.32 -2.44 4.04
C GLY A 188 -6.80 -2.30 4.36
N GLY A 189 -7.17 -2.14 5.65
CA GLY A 189 -8.53 -1.84 6.09
C GLY A 189 -8.91 -0.37 5.88
N ALA A 190 -10.13 0.00 6.28
CA ALA A 190 -10.69 1.31 6.00
C ALA A 190 -10.59 2.27 7.19
N LEU A 191 -10.25 3.54 6.89
CA LEU A 191 -10.62 4.69 7.71
C LEU A 191 -11.91 5.28 7.12
N VAL A 192 -12.96 5.39 7.93
CA VAL A 192 -14.34 5.67 7.49
C VAL A 192 -14.91 6.85 8.26
N ASN A 193 -15.59 7.76 7.58
CA ASN A 193 -16.32 8.85 8.22
C ASN A 193 -17.69 8.36 8.77
N MET A 194 -18.38 9.20 9.53
CA MET A 194 -19.66 8.83 10.14
C MET A 194 -20.78 8.62 9.12
N PHE A 195 -20.56 8.91 7.84
CA PHE A 195 -21.51 8.65 6.74
C PHE A 195 -21.30 7.28 6.09
N GLY A 196 -20.43 6.42 6.64
CA GLY A 196 -20.11 5.12 6.07
C GLY A 196 -19.23 5.18 4.82
N GLN A 197 -18.56 6.30 4.56
CA GLN A 197 -17.69 6.48 3.40
C GLN A 197 -16.23 6.27 3.77
N VAL A 198 -15.51 5.48 2.99
CA VAL A 198 -14.06 5.28 3.11
C VAL A 198 -13.34 6.56 2.70
N ILE A 199 -12.65 7.19 3.63
CA ILE A 199 -11.82 8.39 3.40
C ILE A 199 -10.33 8.07 3.30
N GLY A 200 -9.94 6.83 3.62
CA GLY A 200 -8.55 6.38 3.46
C GLY A 200 -8.38 4.88 3.71
N VAL A 201 -7.21 4.37 3.31
CA VAL A 201 -6.77 2.98 3.56
C VAL A 201 -5.76 3.00 4.70
N SER A 202 -6.04 2.29 5.79
CA SER A 202 -5.19 2.22 6.98
C SER A 202 -3.86 1.52 6.68
N SER A 203 -2.73 2.04 7.22
CA SER A 203 -1.43 1.39 7.10
C SER A 203 -0.71 1.42 8.45
N SER A 204 -0.50 0.25 9.06
CA SER A 204 0.25 0.11 10.32
C SER A 204 1.76 0.26 10.13
N LYS A 205 2.27 0.10 8.89
CA LYS A 205 3.69 0.28 8.56
C LYS A 205 4.17 1.72 8.77
N ILE A 206 3.24 2.69 8.67
CA ILE A 206 3.53 4.12 8.75
C ILE A 206 3.41 4.62 10.19
N ALA A 207 2.78 3.84 11.08
CA ALA A 207 2.67 4.18 12.48
C ALA A 207 4.07 4.36 13.08
N ALA A 208 4.34 5.51 13.69
CA ALA A 208 5.57 5.73 14.43
C ALA A 208 5.58 4.75 15.62
N THR A 209 6.56 3.84 15.64
CA THR A 209 6.66 2.77 16.65
C THR A 209 6.85 3.32 18.09
N ASP A 210 7.14 4.62 18.23
CA ASP A 210 7.48 5.26 19.50
C ASP A 210 6.33 6.11 20.09
N TYR A 211 5.16 6.19 19.40
CA TYR A 211 4.06 7.05 19.86
C TYR A 211 2.73 6.31 19.82
N GLU A 212 2.07 6.18 20.96
CA GLU A 212 0.70 5.70 21.05
C GLU A 212 -0.30 6.74 20.52
N GLY A 213 -1.40 6.28 19.91
CA GLY A 213 -2.46 7.16 19.41
C GLY A 213 -2.10 7.91 18.11
N MET A 214 -1.12 7.42 17.35
CA MET A 214 -0.76 7.95 16.04
C MET A 214 -0.96 6.89 14.95
N GLY A 215 -2.18 6.81 14.42
CA GLY A 215 -2.54 6.02 13.25
C GLY A 215 -2.47 6.84 11.97
N PHE A 216 -2.24 6.17 10.83
CA PHE A 216 -2.17 6.80 9.52
C PHE A 216 -2.99 6.04 8.48
N ALA A 217 -3.60 6.79 7.57
CA ALA A 217 -4.31 6.24 6.43
C ALA A 217 -3.93 6.96 5.13
N ILE A 218 -3.81 6.19 4.05
CA ILE A 218 -3.59 6.70 2.69
C ILE A 218 -4.90 7.32 2.21
N PRO A 219 -4.94 8.62 1.84
CA PRO A 219 -6.18 9.30 1.48
C PRO A 219 -6.92 8.66 0.30
N SER A 220 -8.23 8.65 0.32
CA SER A 220 -9.07 8.07 -0.74
C SER A 220 -8.81 8.67 -2.13
N ALA A 221 -8.43 9.95 -2.21
CA ALA A 221 -8.02 10.57 -3.47
C ALA A 221 -6.78 9.89 -4.06
N THR A 222 -5.75 9.64 -3.23
CA THR A 222 -4.55 8.89 -3.64
C THR A 222 -4.90 7.44 -4.01
N VAL A 223 -5.78 6.80 -3.20
CA VAL A 223 -6.26 5.43 -3.49
C VAL A 223 -6.90 5.38 -4.87
N LYS A 224 -7.80 6.33 -5.17
CA LYS A 224 -8.45 6.44 -6.49
C LYS A 224 -7.42 6.51 -7.62
N ASP A 225 -6.49 7.46 -7.56
CA ASP A 225 -5.53 7.70 -8.64
C ASP A 225 -4.68 6.44 -8.93
N VAL A 226 -4.20 5.78 -7.88
CA VAL A 226 -3.37 4.58 -7.97
C VAL A 226 -4.17 3.36 -8.45
N ILE A 227 -5.34 3.13 -7.87
CA ILE A 227 -6.15 1.94 -8.16
C ILE A 227 -6.80 2.02 -9.55
N ASP A 228 -7.22 3.21 -9.98
CA ASP A 228 -7.76 3.41 -11.33
C ASP A 228 -6.69 3.11 -12.38
N ASP A 229 -5.44 3.52 -12.17
CA ASP A 229 -4.32 3.18 -13.05
C ASP A 229 -4.04 1.67 -13.04
N ILE A 230 -3.93 1.05 -11.86
CA ILE A 230 -3.69 -0.40 -11.74
C ILE A 230 -4.83 -1.20 -12.39
N MET A 231 -6.07 -0.79 -12.18
CA MET A 231 -7.23 -1.46 -12.78
C MET A 231 -7.19 -1.43 -14.30
N LYS A 232 -6.76 -0.32 -14.88
CA LYS A 232 -6.74 -0.10 -16.31
C LYS A 232 -5.50 -0.68 -16.99
N TYR A 233 -4.34 -0.53 -16.38
CA TYR A 233 -3.05 -0.83 -17.01
C TYR A 233 -2.31 -2.00 -16.35
N GLY A 234 -2.68 -2.39 -15.11
CA GLY A 234 -1.97 -3.38 -14.31
C GLY A 234 -0.80 -2.80 -13.50
N TYR A 235 -0.54 -1.49 -13.62
CA TYR A 235 0.52 -0.75 -12.93
C TYR A 235 0.18 0.76 -12.89
N VAL A 236 0.90 1.54 -12.09
CA VAL A 236 0.74 3.01 -12.02
C VAL A 236 1.59 3.66 -13.10
N GLN A 237 0.96 4.41 -14.01
CA GLN A 237 1.66 5.06 -15.12
C GLN A 237 2.68 6.11 -14.64
N GLY A 238 3.77 6.26 -15.39
CA GLY A 238 4.82 7.23 -15.12
C GLY A 238 5.72 6.88 -13.94
N ARG A 239 5.49 5.75 -13.25
CA ARG A 239 6.44 5.26 -12.25
C ARG A 239 7.67 4.70 -12.93
N VAL A 240 8.84 5.13 -12.48
CA VAL A 240 10.12 4.58 -12.96
C VAL A 240 10.74 3.67 -11.91
N MET A 241 11.50 2.68 -12.38
CA MET A 241 12.23 1.73 -11.55
C MET A 241 13.69 1.64 -11.96
N ILE A 242 14.51 1.12 -11.05
CA ILE A 242 15.93 0.83 -11.27
C ILE A 242 16.23 -0.68 -11.33
N GLY A 243 15.23 -1.54 -11.07
CA GLY A 243 15.41 -2.99 -11.08
C GLY A 243 16.25 -3.53 -9.91
N VAL A 244 16.07 -2.95 -8.71
CA VAL A 244 16.75 -3.39 -7.48
C VAL A 244 15.73 -3.66 -6.39
N VAL A 245 15.92 -4.77 -5.67
CA VAL A 245 15.24 -5.06 -4.40
C VAL A 245 16.23 -4.80 -3.28
N GLY A 246 15.82 -4.08 -2.24
CA GLY A 246 16.70 -3.73 -1.14
C GLY A 246 15.93 -3.25 0.11
N GLU A 247 16.69 -2.84 1.12
CA GLU A 247 16.15 -2.26 2.35
C GLU A 247 16.92 -1.02 2.79
N ASN A 248 16.28 -0.20 3.63
CA ASN A 248 16.92 0.92 4.29
C ASN A 248 17.93 0.42 5.34
N VAL A 249 19.17 0.87 5.27
CA VAL A 249 20.19 0.61 6.28
C VAL A 249 20.62 1.90 6.96
N GLN A 250 20.76 1.84 8.28
CA GLN A 250 21.27 2.96 9.06
C GLN A 250 22.81 2.95 9.05
N SER A 251 23.41 4.14 9.21
CA SER A 251 24.87 4.22 9.31
C SER A 251 25.37 3.48 10.56
N ARG A 252 26.44 2.68 10.39
CA ARG A 252 27.08 1.94 11.47
C ARG A 252 28.60 1.89 11.27
N GLY A 253 29.33 2.57 12.12
CA GLY A 253 30.80 2.69 11.95
C GLY A 253 31.11 3.38 10.64
N ASN A 254 31.88 2.73 9.77
CA ASN A 254 32.25 3.25 8.46
C ASN A 254 31.24 2.94 7.35
N ILE A 255 30.17 2.17 7.67
CA ILE A 255 29.10 1.84 6.71
C ILE A 255 28.13 3.01 6.67
N PRO A 256 27.89 3.63 5.50
CA PRO A 256 26.96 4.74 5.37
C PRO A 256 25.50 4.27 5.47
N ALA A 257 24.59 5.17 5.81
CA ALA A 257 23.19 4.96 5.61
C ALA A 257 22.85 4.98 4.12
N GLY A 258 21.84 4.22 3.70
CA GLY A 258 21.43 4.14 2.30
C GLY A 258 20.46 2.99 2.05
N ILE A 259 20.43 2.50 0.83
CA ILE A 259 19.62 1.36 0.40
C ILE A 259 20.55 0.18 0.11
N ALA A 260 20.56 -0.84 0.98
CA ALA A 260 21.31 -2.06 0.75
C ALA A 260 20.60 -2.93 -0.30
N ILE A 261 21.35 -3.37 -1.29
CA ILE A 261 20.86 -4.17 -2.41
C ILE A 261 20.79 -5.64 -2.01
N TYR A 262 19.60 -6.24 -2.06
CA TYR A 262 19.40 -7.68 -1.87
C TYR A 262 19.47 -8.46 -3.16
N SER A 263 18.85 -7.94 -4.22
CA SER A 263 18.91 -8.53 -5.55
C SER A 263 18.79 -7.47 -6.62
N ILE A 264 19.30 -7.79 -7.80
CA ILE A 264 19.22 -6.97 -8.99
C ILE A 264 18.52 -7.79 -10.06
N ASP A 265 17.52 -7.18 -10.70
CA ASP A 265 16.83 -7.73 -11.86
C ASP A 265 17.79 -7.66 -13.06
N GLU A 266 18.16 -8.81 -13.62
CA GLU A 266 19.11 -8.91 -14.76
C GLU A 266 18.58 -8.17 -16.01
N ASP A 267 17.27 -8.12 -16.21
CA ASP A 267 16.61 -7.41 -17.31
C ASP A 267 16.29 -5.95 -16.98
N GLY A 268 16.53 -5.54 -15.73
CA GLY A 268 16.26 -4.18 -15.23
C GLY A 268 17.40 -3.18 -15.54
N PRO A 269 17.16 -1.88 -15.29
CA PRO A 269 18.15 -0.82 -15.52
C PRO A 269 19.51 -1.05 -14.87
N CYS A 270 19.55 -1.66 -13.68
CA CYS A 270 20.79 -1.98 -12.97
C CYS A 270 21.43 -3.32 -13.37
N GLY A 271 20.74 -4.18 -14.15
CA GLY A 271 21.19 -5.55 -14.44
C GLY A 271 22.53 -5.66 -15.16
N ASN A 272 22.83 -4.70 -16.04
CA ASN A 272 24.07 -4.66 -16.80
C ASN A 272 25.09 -3.64 -16.25
N THR A 273 25.08 -3.40 -14.94
CA THR A 273 26.01 -2.48 -14.28
C THR A 273 27.03 -3.23 -13.40
N GLU A 274 27.96 -2.50 -12.80
CA GLU A 274 28.90 -3.07 -11.82
C GLU A 274 28.34 -3.19 -10.41
N LEU A 275 27.05 -2.78 -10.17
CA LEU A 275 26.36 -2.95 -8.90
C LEU A 275 26.23 -4.43 -8.54
N LYS A 276 26.34 -4.73 -7.26
CA LYS A 276 26.27 -6.10 -6.73
C LYS A 276 25.33 -6.19 -5.52
N GLN A 277 24.92 -7.39 -5.22
CA GLN A 277 24.28 -7.69 -3.93
C GLN A 277 25.17 -7.24 -2.77
N ASN A 278 24.59 -6.65 -1.74
CA ASN A 278 25.20 -6.04 -0.57
C ASN A 278 25.95 -4.71 -0.84
N ASP A 279 25.94 -4.16 -2.06
CA ASP A 279 26.27 -2.75 -2.25
C ASP A 279 25.17 -1.87 -1.62
N ILE A 280 25.52 -0.67 -1.18
CA ILE A 280 24.58 0.29 -0.59
C ILE A 280 24.50 1.51 -1.51
N ILE A 281 23.31 1.79 -2.04
CA ILE A 281 23.06 3.03 -2.78
C ILE A 281 23.06 4.18 -1.78
N THR A 282 23.96 5.13 -1.97
CA THR A 282 24.21 6.26 -1.05
C THR A 282 23.95 7.61 -1.69
N GLY A 283 23.72 7.64 -3.02
CA GLY A 283 23.45 8.88 -3.75
C GLY A 283 22.74 8.61 -5.08
N ALA A 284 21.99 9.60 -5.55
CA ALA A 284 21.33 9.61 -6.85
C ALA A 284 21.32 11.05 -7.39
N ASP A 285 21.84 11.26 -8.61
CA ASP A 285 22.00 12.57 -9.26
C ASP A 285 22.65 13.64 -8.37
N GLY A 286 23.70 13.24 -7.65
CA GLY A 286 24.44 14.10 -6.73
C GLY A 286 23.73 14.43 -5.42
N LYS A 287 22.52 13.93 -5.20
CA LYS A 287 21.82 14.02 -3.91
C LYS A 287 22.16 12.82 -3.04
N LYS A 288 22.46 13.07 -1.77
CA LYS A 288 22.68 12.00 -0.80
C LYS A 288 21.37 11.25 -0.56
N ILE A 289 21.47 9.92 -0.52
CA ILE A 289 20.35 9.00 -0.26
C ILE A 289 20.65 8.22 1.01
N SER A 290 19.75 8.31 1.99
CA SER A 290 19.84 7.58 3.25
C SER A 290 18.71 6.56 3.42
N ASN A 291 17.67 6.63 2.57
CA ASN A 291 16.51 5.75 2.61
C ASN A 291 15.72 5.79 1.29
N PHE A 292 14.76 4.90 1.14
CA PHE A 292 13.89 4.85 -0.04
C PHE A 292 13.06 6.11 -0.26
N ALA A 293 12.66 6.81 0.80
CA ALA A 293 11.85 8.02 0.65
C ALA A 293 12.63 9.09 -0.12
N GLU A 294 13.87 9.39 0.31
CA GLU A 294 14.76 10.33 -0.38
C GLU A 294 15.08 9.89 -1.81
N PHE A 295 15.19 8.59 -2.03
CA PHE A 295 15.40 8.04 -3.36
C PHE A 295 14.20 8.23 -4.28
N TYR A 296 13.01 7.97 -3.79
CA TYR A 296 11.77 8.20 -4.56
C TYR A 296 11.57 9.67 -4.91
N ASP A 297 11.97 10.61 -4.03
CA ASP A 297 11.95 12.05 -4.34
C ASP A 297 12.82 12.40 -5.55
N VAL A 298 13.98 11.74 -5.69
CA VAL A 298 14.81 11.92 -6.89
C VAL A 298 14.08 11.34 -8.10
N LEU A 299 13.55 10.12 -8.00
CA LEU A 299 12.89 9.45 -9.12
C LEU A 299 11.63 10.16 -9.63
N GLU A 300 10.95 10.98 -8.80
CA GLU A 300 9.76 11.72 -9.24
C GLU A 300 10.02 12.78 -10.32
N SER A 301 11.23 13.32 -10.34
CA SER A 301 11.62 14.27 -11.37
C SER A 301 11.99 13.61 -12.71
N HIS A 302 11.97 12.27 -12.77
CA HIS A 302 12.38 11.49 -13.92
C HIS A 302 11.23 10.73 -14.56
N LYS A 303 11.42 10.36 -15.81
CA LYS A 303 10.53 9.49 -16.59
C LYS A 303 11.31 8.35 -17.23
N ALA A 304 10.61 7.35 -17.74
CA ALA A 304 11.22 6.25 -18.45
C ALA A 304 12.05 6.77 -19.65
N GLY A 305 13.27 6.25 -19.81
CA GLY A 305 14.25 6.68 -20.78
C GLY A 305 15.23 7.74 -20.30
N ASP A 306 14.98 8.40 -19.16
CA ASP A 306 15.94 9.34 -18.57
C ASP A 306 17.15 8.59 -18.00
N LYS A 307 18.29 9.26 -17.97
CA LYS A 307 19.51 8.75 -17.31
C LYS A 307 19.50 9.17 -15.85
N LEU A 308 19.96 8.27 -14.98
CA LEU A 308 20.15 8.51 -13.55
C LEU A 308 21.56 8.07 -13.16
N GLU A 309 22.34 8.93 -12.50
CA GLU A 309 23.60 8.58 -11.89
C GLU A 309 23.33 8.08 -10.46
N LEU A 310 23.75 6.84 -10.15
CA LEU A 310 23.72 6.26 -8.81
C LEU A 310 25.14 6.25 -8.21
N GLU A 311 25.25 6.67 -6.95
CA GLU A 311 26.45 6.51 -6.13
C GLU A 311 26.24 5.33 -5.19
N TYR A 312 27.26 4.49 -5.02
CA TYR A 312 27.19 3.34 -4.14
C TYR A 312 28.43 3.17 -3.28
N TYR A 313 28.25 2.52 -2.15
CA TYR A 313 29.30 2.03 -1.27
C TYR A 313 29.32 0.50 -1.33
N ARG A 314 30.51 -0.07 -1.61
CA ARG A 314 30.73 -1.52 -1.66
C ARG A 314 31.18 -2.03 -0.32
N THR A 315 30.37 -2.88 0.32
CA THR A 315 30.67 -3.37 1.67
C THR A 315 31.85 -4.32 1.73
N SER A 316 32.19 -5.03 0.65
CA SER A 316 33.24 -6.05 0.61
C SER A 316 34.67 -5.49 0.71
N ASP A 317 34.89 -4.28 0.20
CA ASP A 317 36.23 -3.66 0.14
C ASP A 317 36.23 -2.19 0.61
N SER A 318 35.10 -1.70 1.08
CA SER A 318 34.90 -0.31 1.51
C SER A 318 35.12 0.73 0.42
N SER A 319 35.01 0.36 -0.85
CA SER A 319 35.15 1.27 -1.98
C SER A 319 33.80 1.99 -2.26
N THR A 320 33.92 3.10 -2.96
CA THR A 320 32.74 3.83 -3.50
C THR A 320 32.84 3.87 -5.02
N GLY A 321 31.70 3.89 -5.68
CA GLY A 321 31.64 3.99 -7.13
C GLY A 321 30.39 4.71 -7.60
N LYS A 322 30.32 4.91 -8.92
CA LYS A 322 29.18 5.53 -9.60
C LYS A 322 28.81 4.72 -10.83
N VAL A 323 27.52 4.58 -11.05
CA VAL A 323 26.99 3.98 -12.28
C VAL A 323 25.91 4.88 -12.87
N THR A 324 25.83 4.95 -14.19
CA THR A 324 24.75 5.63 -14.88
C THR A 324 23.84 4.59 -15.51
N ILE A 325 22.56 4.64 -15.17
CA ILE A 325 21.53 3.76 -15.67
C ILE A 325 20.53 4.52 -16.55
N THR A 326 19.78 3.80 -17.38
CA THR A 326 18.61 4.33 -18.09
C THR A 326 17.35 3.80 -17.43
N LEU A 327 16.53 4.70 -16.89
CA LEU A 327 15.32 4.34 -16.16
C LEU A 327 14.29 3.66 -17.05
N GLN A 328 13.62 2.64 -16.53
CA GLN A 328 12.49 1.97 -17.18
C GLN A 328 11.20 2.27 -16.43
N GLU A 329 10.07 2.13 -17.13
CA GLU A 329 8.76 2.20 -16.50
C GLU A 329 8.51 0.97 -15.63
N SER A 330 8.01 1.19 -14.41
CA SER A 330 7.63 0.12 -13.48
C SER A 330 6.29 -0.48 -13.92
N LYS A 331 6.31 -1.72 -14.44
CA LYS A 331 5.11 -2.42 -14.99
C LYS A 331 4.73 -3.63 -14.17
#